data_2575147918d1935217fcccb8c58cef65
#
_entry.id   2575147918d1935217fcccb8c58cef65
#
_cell.length_a   1.000
_cell.length_b   1.000
_cell.length_c   1.000
_cell.angle_alpha   90.00
_cell.angle_beta   90.00
_cell.angle_gamma   90.00
#
_symmetry.space_group_name_H-M   'P 1'
#
loop_
_entity.id
_entity.type
_entity.pdbx_description
1 polymer ?
#
loop_
_entity_poly.entity_id
_entity_poly.type
_entity_poly.pdbx_seq_one_letter_code
_entity_poly.pdbx_strand_id
1 'polypeptide(L)'
;MSLKNAAVNSILEKLNIKSLNEMQFKANAAIEKQNNILLLSATGSGKTLAFLLPLLKLIDAKKTTSQALIITPSRELALQIETVFKSMGTSIKVTCCYGGHKREIEENNLIEAPGLLIGTPGRLADHIRRGNITIDTIETLVLDEFDKSLELGFKDEMSFIINAL
;
A
#
# COMPACT_ATOMS: atom_id res chain seq x y z
N MET A 1 -15.88 -21.56 11.70
CA MET A 1 -14.90 -20.44 11.55
C MET A 1 -14.46 -20.42 10.10
N SER A 2 -14.70 -19.34 9.35
CA SER A 2 -14.29 -19.27 7.93
C SER A 2 -12.76 -19.25 7.83
N LEU A 3 -12.19 -19.93 6.81
CA LEU A 3 -10.73 -19.91 6.50
C LEU A 3 -10.18 -18.47 6.42
N LYS A 4 -11.00 -17.50 6.00
CA LYS A 4 -10.67 -16.07 5.99
C LYS A 4 -10.37 -15.49 7.39
N ASN A 5 -11.07 -15.94 8.43
CA ASN A 5 -10.84 -15.49 9.80
C ASN A 5 -9.56 -16.08 10.41
N ALA A 6 -9.19 -17.29 10.05
CA ALA A 6 -7.96 -17.93 10.54
C ALA A 6 -6.70 -17.19 10.03
N ALA A 7 -6.67 -16.79 8.76
CA ALA A 7 -5.55 -16.00 8.20
C ALA A 7 -5.40 -14.64 8.87
N VAL A 8 -6.51 -13.93 9.10
CA VAL A 8 -6.48 -12.63 9.78
C VAL A 8 -6.00 -12.79 11.23
N ASN A 9 -6.47 -13.79 11.96
CA ASN A 9 -6.03 -14.04 13.34
C ASN A 9 -4.52 -14.33 13.41
N SER A 10 -3.98 -15.14 12.50
CA SER A 10 -2.53 -15.40 12.41
C SER A 10 -1.73 -14.11 12.17
N ILE A 11 -2.23 -13.20 11.35
CA ILE A 11 -1.59 -11.90 11.12
C ILE A 11 -1.64 -11.04 12.39
N LEU A 12 -2.78 -10.98 13.06
CA LEU A 12 -2.92 -10.21 14.31
C LEU A 12 -1.98 -10.74 15.40
N GLU A 13 -1.83 -12.06 15.52
CA GLU A 13 -0.86 -12.69 16.44
C GLU A 13 0.58 -12.27 16.13
N LYS A 14 1.01 -12.30 14.84
CA LYS A 14 2.34 -11.85 14.43
C LYS A 14 2.60 -10.37 14.72
N LEU A 15 1.56 -9.55 14.66
CA LEU A 15 1.62 -8.12 14.98
C LEU A 15 1.45 -7.82 16.47
N ASN A 16 1.27 -8.83 17.34
CA ASN A 16 0.93 -8.69 18.76
C ASN A 16 -0.35 -7.85 19.01
N ILE A 17 -1.33 -7.97 18.12
CA ILE A 17 -2.61 -7.27 18.21
C ILE A 17 -3.69 -8.27 18.64
N LYS A 18 -4.37 -7.99 19.76
CA LYS A 18 -5.41 -8.88 20.31
C LYS A 18 -6.67 -8.92 19.43
N SER A 19 -7.10 -7.78 18.93
CA SER A 19 -8.30 -7.66 18.09
C SER A 19 -8.27 -6.36 17.29
N LEU A 20 -9.03 -6.34 16.18
CA LEU A 20 -9.28 -5.10 15.44
C LEU A 20 -10.11 -4.15 16.27
N ASN A 21 -9.80 -2.85 16.18
CA ASN A 21 -10.66 -1.82 16.73
C ASN A 21 -11.89 -1.59 15.82
N GLU A 22 -12.86 -0.81 16.32
CA GLU A 22 -14.13 -0.57 15.63
C GLU A 22 -13.93 0.06 14.23
N MET A 23 -13.03 1.03 14.11
CA MET A 23 -12.72 1.67 12.83
C MET A 23 -12.12 0.67 11.82
N GLN A 24 -11.15 -0.13 12.25
CA GLN A 24 -10.53 -1.17 11.41
C GLN A 24 -11.56 -2.22 10.95
N PHE A 25 -12.44 -2.64 11.86
CA PHE A 25 -13.51 -3.58 11.52
C PHE A 25 -14.47 -3.01 10.49
N LYS A 26 -14.93 -1.76 10.69
CA LYS A 26 -15.82 -1.06 9.75
C LYS A 26 -15.16 -0.84 8.38
N ALA A 27 -13.88 -0.42 8.36
CA ALA A 27 -13.13 -0.22 7.12
C ALA A 27 -13.01 -1.53 6.32
N ASN A 28 -12.65 -2.64 6.97
CA ASN A 28 -12.58 -3.95 6.32
C ASN A 28 -13.92 -4.36 5.70
N ALA A 29 -15.03 -4.18 6.45
CA ALA A 29 -16.37 -4.52 5.95
C ALA A 29 -16.82 -3.62 4.79
N ALA A 30 -16.40 -2.35 4.77
CA ALA A 30 -16.72 -1.41 3.71
C ALA A 30 -15.94 -1.73 2.43
N ILE A 31 -14.63 -1.99 2.53
CA ILE A 31 -13.76 -2.31 1.38
C ILE A 31 -14.18 -3.61 0.69
N GLU A 32 -14.75 -4.57 1.43
CA GLU A 32 -15.30 -5.80 0.84
C GLU A 32 -16.57 -5.57 -0.01
N LYS A 33 -17.26 -4.44 0.18
CA LYS A 33 -18.56 -4.18 -0.44
C LYS A 33 -18.56 -3.04 -1.46
N GLN A 34 -17.55 -2.20 -1.44
CA GLN A 34 -17.52 -0.96 -2.22
C GLN A 34 -16.16 -0.81 -2.92
N ASN A 35 -16.18 -0.26 -4.12
CA ASN A 35 -14.97 -0.06 -4.92
C ASN A 35 -14.17 1.17 -4.48
N ASN A 36 -14.82 2.21 -3.98
CA ASN A 36 -14.18 3.46 -3.56
C ASN A 36 -14.54 3.78 -2.11
N ILE A 37 -13.53 3.96 -1.28
CA ILE A 37 -13.67 4.22 0.15
C ILE A 37 -12.88 5.45 0.55
N LEU A 38 -13.51 6.34 1.28
CA LEU A 38 -12.84 7.42 2.01
C LEU A 38 -12.87 7.11 3.50
N LEU A 39 -11.67 6.93 4.09
CA LEU A 39 -11.51 6.66 5.52
C LEU A 39 -10.98 7.90 6.24
N LEU A 40 -11.82 8.55 7.03
CA LEU A 40 -11.46 9.69 7.89
C LEU A 40 -11.23 9.20 9.32
N SER A 41 -10.01 9.39 9.81
CA SER A 41 -9.65 8.97 11.17
C SER A 41 -8.40 9.72 11.65
N ALA A 42 -8.27 9.91 12.95
CA ALA A 42 -7.13 10.61 13.55
C ALA A 42 -5.80 9.87 13.27
N THR A 43 -4.68 10.59 13.33
CA THR A 43 -3.33 10.00 13.30
C THR A 43 -3.16 9.05 14.49
N GLY A 44 -2.50 7.91 14.30
CA GLY A 44 -2.31 6.90 15.34
C GLY A 44 -3.52 6.00 15.62
N SER A 45 -4.64 6.14 14.91
CA SER A 45 -5.83 5.30 15.08
C SER A 45 -5.70 3.87 14.54
N GLY A 46 -4.60 3.56 13.82
CA GLY A 46 -4.36 2.26 13.19
C GLY A 46 -4.91 2.15 11.77
N LYS A 47 -5.01 3.27 11.03
CA LYS A 47 -5.42 3.30 9.61
C LYS A 47 -4.63 2.34 8.73
N THR A 48 -3.31 2.24 8.96
CA THR A 48 -2.43 1.35 8.18
C THR A 48 -2.96 -0.09 8.15
N LEU A 49 -3.33 -0.63 9.29
CA LEU A 49 -3.88 -1.99 9.35
C LEU A 49 -5.30 -2.07 8.75
N ALA A 50 -6.07 -0.98 8.86
CA ALA A 50 -7.42 -0.91 8.31
C ALA A 50 -7.46 -1.08 6.78
N PHE A 51 -6.43 -0.60 6.05
CA PHE A 51 -6.34 -0.81 4.61
C PHE A 51 -5.43 -1.99 4.22
N LEU A 52 -4.38 -2.31 4.96
CA LEU A 52 -3.49 -3.42 4.61
C LEU A 52 -4.18 -4.78 4.70
N LEU A 53 -5.01 -5.02 5.71
CA LEU A 53 -5.71 -6.30 5.86
C LEU A 53 -6.65 -6.64 4.70
N PRO A 54 -7.56 -5.74 4.27
CA PRO A 54 -8.37 -6.02 3.09
C PRO A 54 -7.54 -6.06 1.81
N LEU A 55 -6.49 -5.24 1.68
CA LEU A 55 -5.60 -5.25 0.53
C LEU A 55 -4.96 -6.63 0.30
N LEU A 56 -4.57 -7.34 1.35
CA LEU A 56 -4.05 -8.71 1.27
C LEU A 56 -5.03 -9.71 0.64
N LYS A 57 -6.33 -9.45 0.72
CA LYS A 57 -7.35 -10.32 0.10
C LYS A 57 -7.52 -10.04 -1.39
N LEU A 58 -7.11 -8.86 -1.84
CA LEU A 58 -7.20 -8.41 -3.23
C LEU A 58 -5.97 -8.78 -4.05
N ILE A 59 -4.82 -8.99 -3.40
CA ILE A 59 -3.57 -9.37 -4.06
C ILE A 59 -3.48 -10.90 -4.19
N ASP A 60 -3.34 -11.40 -5.41
CA ASP A 60 -3.03 -12.81 -5.68
C ASP A 60 -1.52 -13.04 -5.62
N ALA A 61 -1.06 -13.73 -4.58
CA ALA A 61 0.36 -14.03 -4.38
C ALA A 61 0.99 -14.92 -5.48
N LYS A 62 0.19 -15.49 -6.39
CA LYS A 62 0.68 -16.30 -7.52
C LYS A 62 1.00 -15.47 -8.75
N LYS A 63 0.44 -14.26 -8.84
CA LYS A 63 0.74 -13.34 -9.95
C LYS A 63 2.11 -12.69 -9.74
N THR A 64 2.87 -12.57 -10.82
CA THR A 64 4.21 -11.93 -10.85
C THR A 64 4.13 -10.50 -11.37
N THR A 65 3.04 -9.79 -11.08
CA THR A 65 2.76 -8.42 -11.50
C THR A 65 2.46 -7.53 -10.30
N SER A 66 2.64 -6.23 -10.47
CA SER A 66 2.23 -5.25 -9.46
C SER A 66 0.72 -5.08 -9.49
N GLN A 67 0.04 -5.39 -8.37
CA GLN A 67 -1.42 -5.42 -8.29
C GLN A 67 -1.97 -4.29 -7.42
N ALA A 68 -1.15 -3.77 -6.52
CA ALA A 68 -1.56 -2.70 -5.61
C ALA A 68 -0.47 -1.64 -5.47
N LEU A 69 -0.90 -0.39 -5.34
CA LEU A 69 -0.06 0.78 -5.14
C LEU A 69 -0.53 1.56 -3.92
N ILE A 70 0.39 1.86 -3.00
CA ILE A 70 0.15 2.77 -1.88
C ILE A 70 1.01 4.01 -2.08
N ILE A 71 0.38 5.18 -2.14
CA ILE A 71 1.04 6.48 -2.19
C ILE A 71 0.96 7.14 -0.83
N THR A 72 2.09 7.64 -0.34
CA THR A 72 2.20 8.29 0.95
C THR A 72 3.11 9.54 0.84
N PRO A 73 2.89 10.61 1.62
CA PRO A 73 3.58 11.89 1.43
C PRO A 73 5.07 11.85 1.77
N SER A 74 5.52 10.90 2.59
CA SER A 74 6.89 10.91 3.09
C SER A 74 7.55 9.52 3.04
N ARG A 75 8.89 9.55 2.99
CA ARG A 75 9.75 8.37 3.10
C ARG A 75 9.48 7.59 4.39
N GLU A 76 9.35 8.30 5.50
CA GLU A 76 9.16 7.73 6.84
C GLU A 76 7.88 6.91 6.89
N LEU A 77 6.78 7.45 6.36
CA LEU A 77 5.50 6.73 6.27
C LEU A 77 5.58 5.53 5.33
N ALA A 78 6.25 5.66 4.17
CA ALA A 78 6.44 4.55 3.25
C ALA A 78 7.16 3.37 3.92
N LEU A 79 8.25 3.64 4.63
CA LEU A 79 9.03 2.63 5.37
C LEU A 79 8.22 2.03 6.53
N GLN A 80 7.40 2.84 7.21
CA GLN A 80 6.53 2.40 8.28
C GLN A 80 5.48 1.40 7.79
N ILE A 81 4.83 1.71 6.66
CA ILE A 81 3.84 0.83 6.02
C ILE A 81 4.52 -0.46 5.55
N GLU A 82 5.68 -0.37 4.91
CA GLU A 82 6.47 -1.53 4.48
C GLU A 82 6.82 -2.44 5.65
N THR A 83 7.27 -1.87 6.77
CA THR A 83 7.62 -2.61 7.99
C THR A 83 6.41 -3.37 8.54
N VAL A 84 5.25 -2.71 8.64
CA VAL A 84 4.01 -3.35 9.07
C VAL A 84 3.65 -4.49 8.11
N PHE A 85 3.68 -4.24 6.80
CA PHE A 85 3.34 -5.24 5.79
C PHE A 85 4.25 -6.47 5.86
N LYS A 86 5.57 -6.28 5.97
CA LYS A 86 6.54 -7.37 6.15
C LYS A 86 6.30 -8.16 7.44
N SER A 87 5.94 -7.47 8.53
CA SER A 87 5.62 -8.11 9.81
C SER A 87 4.35 -8.96 9.79
N MET A 88 3.46 -8.75 8.80
CA MET A 88 2.30 -9.63 8.57
C MET A 88 2.72 -11.03 8.10
N GLY A 89 3.95 -11.20 7.61
CA GLY A 89 4.53 -12.48 7.23
C GLY A 89 3.81 -13.14 6.05
N THR A 90 3.51 -12.35 5.03
CA THR A 90 2.92 -12.80 3.76
C THR A 90 4.00 -13.24 2.78
N SER A 91 3.64 -14.01 1.75
CA SER A 91 4.53 -14.36 0.62
C SER A 91 4.56 -13.30 -0.48
N ILE A 92 3.81 -12.20 -0.33
CA ILE A 92 3.71 -11.14 -1.33
C ILE A 92 4.97 -10.28 -1.26
N LYS A 93 5.67 -10.14 -2.40
CA LYS A 93 6.79 -9.22 -2.52
C LYS A 93 6.30 -7.78 -2.41
N VAL A 94 6.98 -6.97 -1.61
CA VAL A 94 6.74 -5.54 -1.45
C VAL A 94 8.01 -4.77 -1.81
N THR A 95 7.87 -3.65 -2.51
CA THR A 95 8.97 -2.73 -2.82
C THR A 95 8.57 -1.31 -2.46
N CYS A 96 9.47 -0.61 -1.75
CA CYS A 96 9.33 0.80 -1.42
C CYS A 96 10.13 1.67 -2.39
N CYS A 97 9.49 2.72 -2.93
CA CYS A 97 10.07 3.70 -3.84
C CYS A 97 9.98 5.12 -3.23
N TYR A 98 11.11 5.68 -2.81
CA TYR A 98 11.17 7.00 -2.17
C TYR A 98 12.48 7.73 -2.49
N GLY A 99 12.49 9.05 -2.35
CA GLY A 99 13.70 9.86 -2.57
C GLY A 99 14.74 9.74 -1.47
N GLY A 100 15.95 10.25 -1.75
CA GLY A 100 17.03 10.36 -0.76
C GLY A 100 18.05 9.22 -0.76
N HIS A 101 17.96 8.29 -1.70
CA HIS A 101 18.98 7.26 -1.96
C HIS A 101 19.14 6.96 -3.45
N LYS A 102 20.12 6.12 -3.81
CA LYS A 102 20.41 5.75 -5.20
C LYS A 102 19.24 5.01 -5.82
N ARG A 103 18.76 5.51 -6.98
CA ARG A 103 17.63 4.93 -7.71
C ARG A 103 17.90 3.51 -8.18
N GLU A 104 19.15 3.19 -8.55
CA GLU A 104 19.54 1.87 -9.03
C GLU A 104 19.19 0.74 -8.04
N ILE A 105 19.12 1.04 -6.73
CA ILE A 105 18.68 0.06 -5.72
C ILE A 105 17.21 -0.31 -5.93
N GLU A 106 16.36 0.69 -6.20
CA GLU A 106 14.94 0.46 -6.47
C GLU A 106 14.74 -0.20 -7.83
N GLU A 107 15.48 0.23 -8.86
CA GLU A 107 15.45 -0.38 -10.20
C GLU A 107 15.75 -1.89 -10.13
N ASN A 108 16.78 -2.29 -9.39
CA ASN A 108 17.09 -3.70 -9.17
C ASN A 108 15.96 -4.45 -8.42
N ASN A 109 15.31 -3.81 -7.45
CA ASN A 109 14.20 -4.40 -6.72
C ASN A 109 12.92 -4.52 -7.56
N LEU A 110 12.79 -3.70 -8.61
CA LEU A 110 11.64 -3.67 -9.52
C LEU A 110 11.79 -4.64 -10.70
N ILE A 111 12.99 -5.21 -10.98
CA ILE A 111 13.20 -6.20 -12.06
C ILE A 111 12.17 -7.33 -11.96
N GLU A 112 11.99 -7.88 -10.77
CA GLU A 112 10.88 -8.77 -10.48
C GLU A 112 9.76 -7.94 -9.88
N ALA A 113 8.66 -7.78 -10.60
CA ALA A 113 7.54 -6.95 -10.16
C ALA A 113 7.02 -7.36 -8.77
N PRO A 114 6.96 -6.44 -7.79
CA PRO A 114 6.37 -6.73 -6.49
C PRO A 114 4.85 -6.75 -6.61
N GLY A 115 4.17 -7.59 -5.84
CA GLY A 115 2.70 -7.57 -5.74
C GLY A 115 2.17 -6.27 -5.13
N LEU A 116 2.94 -5.66 -4.24
CA LEU A 116 2.64 -4.39 -3.59
C LEU A 116 3.76 -3.37 -3.80
N LEU A 117 3.41 -2.22 -4.36
CA LEU A 117 4.26 -1.03 -4.43
C LEU A 117 3.86 -0.03 -3.35
N ILE A 118 4.83 0.55 -2.67
CA ILE A 118 4.62 1.64 -1.71
C ILE A 118 5.58 2.76 -2.08
N GLY A 119 5.17 4.02 -2.04
CA GLY A 119 6.14 5.06 -2.29
C GLY A 119 5.64 6.49 -2.18
N THR A 120 6.58 7.42 -2.37
CA THR A 120 6.29 8.85 -2.43
C THR A 120 5.95 9.27 -3.86
N PRO A 121 5.06 10.26 -4.06
CA PRO A 121 4.56 10.62 -5.38
C PRO A 121 5.66 10.89 -6.41
N GLY A 122 6.65 11.72 -6.06
CA GLY A 122 7.73 12.09 -6.98
C GLY A 122 8.57 10.90 -7.47
N ARG A 123 8.91 9.96 -6.58
CA ARG A 123 9.72 8.78 -6.93
C ARG A 123 8.90 7.75 -7.72
N LEU A 124 7.65 7.55 -7.36
CA LEU A 124 6.75 6.69 -8.13
C LEU A 124 6.53 7.22 -9.55
N ALA A 125 6.26 8.52 -9.69
CA ALA A 125 6.12 9.15 -11.01
C ALA A 125 7.40 9.05 -11.85
N ASP A 126 8.60 9.17 -11.24
CA ASP A 126 9.88 8.98 -11.94
C ASP A 126 10.02 7.54 -12.48
N HIS A 127 9.74 6.53 -11.67
CA HIS A 127 9.80 5.12 -12.09
C HIS A 127 8.75 4.78 -13.17
N ILE A 128 7.54 5.33 -13.09
CA ILE A 128 6.49 5.14 -14.09
C ILE A 128 6.92 5.77 -15.43
N ARG A 129 7.40 7.02 -15.42
CA ARG A 129 7.88 7.71 -16.63
C ARG A 129 9.05 6.99 -17.29
N ARG A 130 9.86 6.28 -16.53
CA ARG A 130 11.02 5.49 -17.04
C ARG A 130 10.64 4.08 -17.49
N GLY A 131 9.39 3.65 -17.26
CA GLY A 131 8.96 2.29 -17.57
C GLY A 131 9.47 1.22 -16.59
N ASN A 132 10.01 1.61 -15.44
CA ASN A 132 10.44 0.66 -14.39
C ASN A 132 9.27 0.04 -13.64
N ILE A 133 8.10 0.68 -13.65
CA ILE A 133 6.85 0.20 -13.07
C ILE A 133 5.83 0.06 -14.20
N THR A 134 5.29 -1.15 -14.36
CA THR A 134 4.14 -1.41 -15.24
C THR A 134 2.87 -1.12 -14.46
N ILE A 135 2.13 -0.09 -14.90
CA ILE A 135 0.96 0.43 -14.18
C ILE A 135 -0.34 -0.28 -14.57
N ASP A 136 -0.41 -0.84 -15.77
CA ASP A 136 -1.62 -1.47 -16.36
C ASP A 136 -2.14 -2.68 -15.55
N THR A 137 -1.31 -3.23 -14.66
CA THR A 137 -1.66 -4.40 -13.84
C THR A 137 -2.10 -4.01 -12.42
N ILE A 138 -2.07 -2.72 -12.09
CA ILE A 138 -2.46 -2.21 -10.76
C ILE A 138 -3.98 -2.09 -10.70
N GLU A 139 -4.59 -2.91 -9.87
CA GLU A 139 -6.04 -2.98 -9.69
C GLU A 139 -6.52 -2.20 -8.46
N THR A 140 -5.59 -1.87 -7.54
CA THR A 140 -5.93 -1.19 -6.28
C THR A 140 -4.97 -0.05 -5.97
N LEU A 141 -5.53 1.13 -5.70
CA LEU A 141 -4.80 2.31 -5.26
C LEU A 141 -5.20 2.70 -3.85
N VAL A 142 -4.20 2.96 -2.99
CA VAL A 142 -4.38 3.55 -1.66
C VAL A 142 -3.64 4.88 -1.61
N LEU A 143 -4.35 5.93 -1.20
CA LEU A 143 -3.78 7.26 -0.96
C LEU A 143 -3.77 7.51 0.56
N ASP A 144 -2.62 7.28 1.20
CA ASP A 144 -2.48 7.52 2.64
C ASP A 144 -2.02 8.96 2.89
N GLU A 145 -2.65 9.65 3.85
CA GLU A 145 -2.42 11.06 4.15
C GLU A 145 -2.43 11.95 2.88
N PHE A 146 -3.45 11.76 2.06
CA PHE A 146 -3.60 12.42 0.76
C PHE A 146 -3.58 13.96 0.85
N ASP A 147 -4.21 14.52 1.86
CA ASP A 147 -4.21 15.94 2.18
C ASP A 147 -2.78 16.47 2.35
N LYS A 148 -1.94 15.77 3.10
CA LYS A 148 -0.52 16.14 3.27
C LYS A 148 0.28 16.03 1.98
N SER A 149 0.00 15.05 1.14
CA SER A 149 0.64 14.96 -0.18
C SER A 149 0.36 16.21 -1.02
N LEU A 150 -0.86 16.74 -0.97
CA LEU A 150 -1.24 17.98 -1.66
C LEU A 150 -0.58 19.22 -1.03
N GLU A 151 -0.54 19.31 0.30
CA GLU A 151 0.11 20.41 1.03
C GLU A 151 1.61 20.48 0.74
N LEU A 152 2.27 19.34 0.53
CA LEU A 152 3.68 19.25 0.16
C LEU A 152 3.97 19.54 -1.33
N GLY A 153 2.94 19.83 -2.12
CA GLY A 153 3.06 20.24 -3.51
C GLY A 153 3.10 19.09 -4.52
N PHE A 154 2.75 17.85 -4.15
CA PHE A 154 2.78 16.70 -5.03
C PHE A 154 1.54 16.54 -5.92
N LYS A 155 0.79 17.62 -6.15
CA LYS A 155 -0.46 17.59 -6.93
C LYS A 155 -0.24 17.04 -8.35
N ASP A 156 0.83 17.48 -9.03
CA ASP A 156 1.08 17.12 -10.42
C ASP A 156 1.50 15.65 -10.55
N GLU A 157 2.37 15.16 -9.66
CA GLU A 157 2.77 13.76 -9.62
C GLU A 157 1.59 12.85 -9.26
N MET A 158 0.78 13.25 -8.28
CA MET A 158 -0.43 12.51 -7.90
C MET A 158 -1.42 12.41 -9.07
N SER A 159 -1.67 13.55 -9.74
CA SER A 159 -2.54 13.60 -10.92
C SER A 159 -2.00 12.73 -12.06
N PHE A 160 -0.68 12.79 -12.31
CA PHE A 160 -0.03 11.96 -13.31
C PHE A 160 -0.22 10.46 -13.03
N ILE A 161 0.03 10.03 -11.78
CA ILE A 161 -0.09 8.62 -11.41
C ILE A 161 -1.55 8.15 -11.51
N ILE A 162 -2.49 8.93 -10.96
CA ILE A 162 -3.92 8.56 -10.94
C ILE A 162 -4.49 8.49 -12.37
N ASN A 163 -4.09 9.40 -13.26
CA ASN A 163 -4.58 9.39 -14.66
C ASN A 163 -3.94 8.28 -15.50
N ALA A 164 -2.86 7.67 -15.06
CA ALA A 164 -2.20 6.57 -15.75
C ALA A 164 -2.79 5.19 -15.35
N LEU A 165 -3.51 5.11 -14.20
CA LEU A 165 -4.25 3.92 -13.74
C LEU A 165 -5.59 3.79 -14.47
#